data_c8d6b9f78d2803511aaef40cb3f88239
#
_entry.id   c8d6b9f78d2803511aaef40cb3f88239
#
_cell.length_a   1.000
_cell.length_b   1.000
_cell.length_c   1.000
_cell.angle_alpha   90.00
_cell.angle_beta   90.00
_cell.angle_gamma   90.00
#
_symmetry.space_group_name_H-M   'P 1'
#
loop_
_entity.id
_entity.type
_entity.pdbx_description
1 polymer ?
#
loop_
_entity_poly.entity_id
_entity_poly.type
_entity_poly.pdbx_seq_one_letter_code
_entity_poly.pdbx_strand_id
1 'polypeptide(L)'
;MKKYAVGILALGLVLAGCGRSTGGAAEQARDVDTGKAAGEVTVWAIGAEGEALGAFAKGFETANPGITVKVTALGWDAAHDKITAAIAGNATPDVTMLGSTWMGEMAKTGALDPTPANLIDKSAFFPGAWGTVEVEGTAYGVPWYVETRALYYRKDLAEKASVKPPATWEETTSFVKALKEKGGASLGVEQNFRQGSWQEVLPLVWQAGGEIVSGDRWTLDTPEMVRALKQYGSFFENGLASTDQPTGAFPQTFVKGKVGAFYSGPWMIAGLEKDGGEGFGEKFAVAPYPKGSAGGPSLVGGSDMVVFKDAKNRDAAWKFLRWLVDPKVQADWYTKVNALPSVEAAWQDPALTADERVTVFGEQLKDARAVPAVPTWEQVAKVMEAEVEKMALGKQTAEETARRVQEQAETIGTGV
;
A
#
# COMPACT_ATOMS: atom_id res chain seq x y z
N MET A 1 -32.52 82.08 31.60
CA MET A 1 -31.83 81.74 30.35
C MET A 1 -30.94 80.56 30.61
N LYS A 2 -31.37 79.38 30.35
CA LYS A 2 -30.68 78.06 30.60
C LYS A 2 -30.03 77.58 29.32
N LYS A 3 -28.72 77.47 29.35
CA LYS A 3 -27.95 76.84 28.22
C LYS A 3 -27.97 75.31 28.36
N TYR A 4 -28.41 74.62 27.36
CA TYR A 4 -28.33 73.17 27.25
C TYR A 4 -27.09 72.81 26.39
N ALA A 5 -26.16 72.05 26.96
CA ALA A 5 -25.04 71.47 26.25
C ALA A 5 -25.46 70.09 25.71
N VAL A 6 -25.34 69.93 24.40
CA VAL A 6 -25.57 68.66 23.73
C VAL A 6 -24.23 67.91 23.65
N GLY A 7 -24.15 66.78 24.34
CA GLY A 7 -23.01 65.85 24.23
C GLY A 7 -23.22 64.89 23.08
N ILE A 8 -22.30 64.87 22.10
CA ILE A 8 -22.27 63.93 20.99
C ILE A 8 -21.50 62.69 21.47
N LEU A 9 -22.23 61.56 21.58
CA LEU A 9 -21.66 60.23 21.83
C LEU A 9 -21.23 59.62 20.49
N ALA A 10 -19.91 59.52 20.23
CA ALA A 10 -19.38 58.82 19.07
C ALA A 10 -19.38 57.33 19.34
N LEU A 11 -20.24 56.58 18.67
CA LEU A 11 -20.30 55.13 18.71
C LEU A 11 -19.27 54.55 17.71
N GLY A 12 -18.12 54.08 18.20
CA GLY A 12 -17.12 53.38 17.39
C GLY A 12 -17.58 51.97 17.02
N LEU A 13 -17.99 51.78 15.76
CA LEU A 13 -18.18 50.40 15.20
C LEU A 13 -16.81 49.76 15.01
N VAL A 14 -16.47 48.78 15.86
CA VAL A 14 -15.40 47.84 15.63
C VAL A 14 -15.92 46.81 14.66
N LEU A 15 -15.55 46.90 13.37
CA LEU A 15 -15.69 45.85 12.39
C LEU A 15 -14.72 44.71 12.72
N ALA A 16 -15.19 43.69 13.45
CA ALA A 16 -14.52 42.43 13.55
C ALA A 16 -14.58 41.75 12.17
N GLY A 17 -13.55 41.93 11.36
CA GLY A 17 -13.35 41.19 10.14
C GLY A 17 -13.09 39.70 10.49
N CYS A 18 -14.11 38.84 10.34
CA CYS A 18 -13.89 37.40 10.27
C CYS A 18 -13.12 37.10 8.98
N GLY A 19 -11.81 37.13 9.06
CA GLY A 19 -10.94 36.54 8.05
C GLY A 19 -11.20 35.05 8.04
N ARG A 20 -11.84 34.56 7.01
CA ARG A 20 -11.95 33.13 6.68
C ARG A 20 -10.55 32.72 6.23
N SER A 21 -9.73 32.20 7.16
CA SER A 21 -8.51 31.49 6.80
C SER A 21 -8.91 30.16 6.18
N THR A 22 -8.86 30.07 4.85
CA THR A 22 -8.96 28.84 4.08
C THR A 22 -7.60 28.12 4.05
N GLY A 23 -7.06 27.86 5.21
CA GLY A 23 -5.97 26.92 5.43
C GLY A 23 -6.41 26.07 6.60
N GLY A 24 -6.85 24.84 6.33
CA GLY A 24 -7.14 23.90 7.40
C GLY A 24 -5.87 23.73 8.24
N ALA A 25 -5.89 24.18 9.49
CA ALA A 25 -4.84 23.83 10.42
C ALA A 25 -4.82 22.31 10.52
N ALA A 26 -3.66 21.68 10.31
CA ALA A 26 -3.48 20.26 10.52
C ALA A 26 -4.08 19.90 11.89
N GLU A 27 -4.92 18.88 11.93
CA GLU A 27 -5.58 18.46 13.17
C GLU A 27 -4.51 17.96 14.14
N GLN A 28 -4.44 18.57 15.32
CA GLN A 28 -3.43 18.20 16.31
C GLN A 28 -3.80 16.90 17.00
N ALA A 29 -2.88 15.93 16.95
CA ALA A 29 -2.98 14.70 17.71
C ALA A 29 -3.00 14.99 19.22
N ARG A 30 -3.91 14.31 19.93
CA ARG A 30 -3.95 14.37 21.39
C ARG A 30 -3.01 13.32 21.97
N ASP A 31 -2.26 13.71 23.01
CA ASP A 31 -1.42 12.75 23.75
C ASP A 31 -2.23 11.59 24.34
N VAL A 32 -1.58 10.46 24.45
CA VAL A 32 -2.10 9.25 25.09
C VAL A 32 -1.49 9.16 26.51
N ASP A 33 -2.33 8.86 27.50
CA ASP A 33 -1.85 8.54 28.84
C ASP A 33 -0.94 7.30 28.82
N THR A 34 0.21 7.39 29.49
CA THR A 34 1.22 6.32 29.52
C THR A 34 0.99 5.21 30.56
N GLY A 35 -0.10 5.28 31.31
CA GLY A 35 -0.51 4.24 32.27
C GLY A 35 -0.85 2.89 31.57
N LYS A 36 -1.14 1.86 32.38
CA LYS A 36 -1.53 0.55 31.82
C LYS A 36 -2.86 0.64 31.07
N ALA A 37 -2.97 -0.10 29.97
CA ALA A 37 -4.23 -0.27 29.26
C ALA A 37 -5.23 -1.07 30.15
N ALA A 38 -6.50 -0.65 30.15
CA ALA A 38 -7.56 -1.34 30.86
C ALA A 38 -8.90 -1.16 30.14
N GLY A 39 -9.88 -2.01 30.43
CA GLY A 39 -11.21 -1.98 29.83
C GLY A 39 -11.33 -2.87 28.60
N GLU A 40 -12.13 -2.47 27.63
CA GLU A 40 -12.37 -3.24 26.40
C GLU A 40 -11.99 -2.41 25.17
N VAL A 41 -11.30 -3.02 24.21
CA VAL A 41 -11.02 -2.47 22.89
C VAL A 41 -11.69 -3.35 21.85
N THR A 42 -12.56 -2.76 21.05
CA THR A 42 -13.21 -3.42 19.91
C THR A 42 -12.42 -3.17 18.62
N VAL A 43 -12.15 -4.23 17.87
CA VAL A 43 -11.30 -4.20 16.68
C VAL A 43 -12.01 -4.87 15.51
N TRP A 44 -12.06 -4.21 14.36
CA TRP A 44 -12.35 -4.86 13.09
C TRP A 44 -11.06 -5.09 12.33
N ALA A 45 -10.83 -6.34 11.93
CA ALA A 45 -9.67 -6.69 11.11
C ALA A 45 -10.11 -7.58 9.94
N ILE A 46 -9.34 -7.58 8.85
CA ILE A 46 -9.80 -8.06 7.55
C ILE A 46 -9.02 -9.32 7.17
N GLY A 47 -9.68 -10.26 6.49
CA GLY A 47 -9.04 -11.43 5.90
C GLY A 47 -8.47 -12.42 6.94
N ALA A 48 -7.43 -13.13 6.54
CA ALA A 48 -6.74 -14.11 7.38
C ALA A 48 -6.10 -13.47 8.62
N GLU A 49 -5.66 -12.23 8.51
CA GLU A 49 -5.14 -11.41 9.62
C GLU A 49 -6.25 -11.19 10.66
N GLY A 50 -7.46 -10.87 10.20
CA GLY A 50 -8.62 -10.71 11.07
C GLY A 50 -8.98 -11.99 11.84
N GLU A 51 -8.88 -13.14 11.19
CA GLU A 51 -9.13 -14.44 11.82
C GLU A 51 -8.06 -14.79 12.88
N ALA A 52 -6.81 -14.41 12.63
CA ALA A 52 -5.68 -14.73 13.51
C ALA A 52 -5.51 -13.75 14.68
N LEU A 53 -5.90 -12.47 14.50
CA LEU A 53 -5.59 -11.38 15.43
C LEU A 53 -6.19 -11.60 16.82
N GLY A 54 -7.40 -12.15 16.92
CA GLY A 54 -8.04 -12.37 18.22
C GLY A 54 -7.24 -13.29 19.16
N ALA A 55 -6.66 -14.35 18.62
CA ALA A 55 -5.78 -15.25 19.37
C ALA A 55 -4.42 -14.58 19.65
N PHE A 56 -3.90 -13.80 18.71
CA PHE A 56 -2.63 -13.11 18.86
C PHE A 56 -2.68 -12.00 19.91
N ALA A 57 -3.78 -11.25 20.00
CA ALA A 57 -4.00 -10.18 20.96
C ALA A 57 -3.98 -10.63 22.43
N LYS A 58 -4.06 -11.93 22.70
CA LYS A 58 -3.87 -12.48 24.06
C LYS A 58 -2.48 -12.17 24.65
N GLY A 59 -1.48 -11.94 23.81
CA GLY A 59 -0.17 -11.42 24.23
C GLY A 59 -0.26 -10.03 24.86
N PHE A 60 -1.04 -9.14 24.25
CA PHE A 60 -1.31 -7.81 24.79
C PHE A 60 -2.11 -7.84 26.08
N GLU A 61 -3.15 -8.67 26.15
CA GLU A 61 -3.96 -8.84 27.36
C GLU A 61 -3.13 -9.40 28.53
N THR A 62 -2.21 -10.33 28.26
CA THR A 62 -1.30 -10.88 29.28
C THR A 62 -0.36 -9.80 29.84
N ALA A 63 0.16 -8.93 28.97
CA ALA A 63 1.03 -7.82 29.38
C ALA A 63 0.27 -6.68 30.08
N ASN A 64 -1.06 -6.60 29.89
CA ASN A 64 -1.93 -5.56 30.45
C ASN A 64 -3.14 -6.19 31.15
N PRO A 65 -2.98 -6.75 32.37
CA PRO A 65 -4.10 -7.33 33.11
C PRO A 65 -5.21 -6.30 33.32
N GLY A 66 -6.43 -6.64 32.89
CA GLY A 66 -7.58 -5.74 32.95
C GLY A 66 -8.04 -5.16 31.62
N ILE A 67 -7.32 -5.44 30.51
CA ILE A 67 -7.76 -5.16 29.15
C ILE A 67 -8.39 -6.41 28.51
N THR A 68 -9.37 -6.21 27.66
CA THR A 68 -9.91 -7.24 26.75
C THR A 68 -9.93 -6.68 25.34
N VAL A 69 -9.41 -7.44 24.36
CA VAL A 69 -9.45 -7.09 22.94
C VAL A 69 -10.46 -7.97 22.22
N LYS A 70 -11.53 -7.38 21.72
CA LYS A 70 -12.58 -8.07 20.95
C LYS A 70 -12.40 -7.85 19.46
N VAL A 71 -11.93 -8.86 18.76
CA VAL A 71 -11.72 -8.82 17.31
C VAL A 71 -12.93 -9.38 16.56
N THR A 72 -13.38 -8.66 15.55
CA THR A 72 -14.34 -9.11 14.54
C THR A 72 -13.61 -9.20 13.21
N ALA A 73 -13.53 -10.40 12.64
CA ALA A 73 -12.98 -10.62 11.30
C ALA A 73 -14.00 -10.21 10.23
N LEU A 74 -13.54 -9.53 9.19
CA LEU A 74 -14.31 -9.11 8.03
C LEU A 74 -13.73 -9.74 6.75
N GLY A 75 -14.56 -10.05 5.78
CA GLY A 75 -14.09 -10.38 4.42
C GLY A 75 -13.65 -9.12 3.68
N TRP A 76 -12.61 -9.22 2.86
CA TRP A 76 -12.09 -8.10 2.05
C TRP A 76 -13.15 -7.49 1.13
N ASP A 77 -14.00 -8.32 0.54
CA ASP A 77 -15.08 -7.93 -0.38
C ASP A 77 -16.15 -7.02 0.22
N ALA A 78 -16.35 -7.11 1.54
CA ALA A 78 -17.38 -6.35 2.25
C ALA A 78 -16.81 -5.32 3.24
N ALA A 79 -15.50 -5.34 3.51
CA ALA A 79 -14.91 -4.54 4.58
C ALA A 79 -15.02 -3.04 4.33
N HIS A 80 -14.70 -2.58 3.11
CA HIS A 80 -14.75 -1.16 2.74
C HIS A 80 -16.14 -0.58 2.96
N ASP A 81 -17.18 -1.20 2.39
CA ASP A 81 -18.56 -0.74 2.50
C ASP A 81 -19.06 -0.75 3.95
N LYS A 82 -18.68 -1.80 4.71
CA LYS A 82 -19.06 -1.91 6.11
C LYS A 82 -18.42 -0.82 6.98
N ILE A 83 -17.16 -0.48 6.75
CA ILE A 83 -16.45 0.58 7.48
C ILE A 83 -17.08 1.93 7.14
N THR A 84 -17.29 2.22 5.86
CA THR A 84 -17.95 3.46 5.39
C THR A 84 -19.35 3.62 5.96
N ALA A 85 -20.16 2.55 5.96
CA ALA A 85 -21.48 2.56 6.55
C ALA A 85 -21.46 2.78 8.09
N ALA A 86 -20.47 2.19 8.78
CA ALA A 86 -20.31 2.38 10.21
C ALA A 86 -19.91 3.83 10.58
N ILE A 87 -19.04 4.45 9.77
CA ILE A 87 -18.71 5.89 9.92
C ILE A 87 -19.96 6.74 9.75
N ALA A 88 -20.71 6.53 8.68
CA ALA A 88 -21.94 7.27 8.41
C ALA A 88 -23.02 7.07 9.48
N GLY A 89 -23.07 5.89 10.11
CA GLY A 89 -24.01 5.50 11.16
C GLY A 89 -23.55 5.77 12.59
N ASN A 90 -22.35 6.35 12.81
CA ASN A 90 -21.73 6.51 14.15
C ASN A 90 -21.70 5.18 14.95
N ALA A 91 -21.39 4.08 14.28
CA ALA A 91 -21.38 2.73 14.84
C ALA A 91 -20.03 2.03 14.64
N THR A 92 -18.95 2.80 14.70
CA THR A 92 -17.58 2.34 14.52
C THR A 92 -17.09 1.54 15.73
N PRO A 93 -16.17 0.56 15.53
CA PRO A 93 -15.39 0.00 16.62
C PRO A 93 -14.39 1.05 17.18
N ASP A 94 -13.58 0.69 18.18
CA ASP A 94 -12.48 1.56 18.63
C ASP A 94 -11.36 1.59 17.58
N VAL A 95 -11.06 0.45 16.97
CA VAL A 95 -9.97 0.23 15.99
C VAL A 95 -10.50 -0.46 14.75
N THR A 96 -10.02 -0.07 13.58
CA THR A 96 -10.20 -0.85 12.37
C THR A 96 -8.91 -0.99 11.56
N MET A 97 -8.79 -2.13 10.88
CA MET A 97 -7.83 -2.33 9.82
C MET A 97 -8.35 -1.67 8.54
N LEU A 98 -7.48 -1.01 7.80
CA LEU A 98 -7.75 -0.44 6.47
C LEU A 98 -6.76 -1.00 5.45
N GLY A 99 -7.18 -1.21 4.22
CA GLY A 99 -6.25 -1.30 3.11
C GLY A 99 -5.51 0.02 2.95
N SER A 100 -4.20 -0.01 2.69
CA SER A 100 -3.37 1.20 2.66
C SER A 100 -3.83 2.24 1.62
N THR A 101 -4.51 1.81 0.56
CA THR A 101 -5.06 2.69 -0.48
C THR A 101 -6.38 3.39 -0.09
N TRP A 102 -7.02 2.98 1.01
CA TRP A 102 -8.29 3.56 1.48
C TRP A 102 -8.08 4.76 2.41
N MET A 103 -6.85 4.97 2.88
CA MET A 103 -6.53 5.98 3.91
C MET A 103 -7.01 7.39 3.53
N GLY A 104 -6.77 7.82 2.29
CA GLY A 104 -7.18 9.16 1.83
C GLY A 104 -8.69 9.39 1.92
N GLU A 105 -9.50 8.41 1.49
CA GLU A 105 -10.96 8.46 1.58
C GLU A 105 -11.42 8.47 3.03
N MET A 106 -10.89 7.56 3.85
CA MET A 106 -11.31 7.42 5.25
C MET A 106 -10.91 8.63 6.10
N ALA A 107 -9.72 9.19 5.92
CA ALA A 107 -9.29 10.40 6.61
C ALA A 107 -10.19 11.61 6.28
N LYS A 108 -10.62 11.73 5.02
CA LYS A 108 -11.53 12.82 4.57
C LYS A 108 -12.89 12.80 5.27
N THR A 109 -13.33 11.67 5.77
CA THR A 109 -14.57 11.59 6.57
C THR A 109 -14.48 12.37 7.88
N GLY A 110 -13.28 12.66 8.35
CA GLY A 110 -13.03 13.26 9.65
C GLY A 110 -13.23 12.33 10.85
N ALA A 111 -13.50 11.04 10.62
CA ALA A 111 -13.78 10.06 11.68
C ALA A 111 -12.51 9.48 12.34
N LEU A 112 -11.34 9.60 11.73
CA LEU A 112 -10.11 9.02 12.23
C LEU A 112 -9.42 9.92 13.26
N ASP A 113 -8.89 9.34 14.31
CA ASP A 113 -8.11 10.04 15.34
C ASP A 113 -6.65 10.18 14.87
N PRO A 114 -6.06 11.40 14.89
CA PRO A 114 -4.67 11.61 14.49
C PRO A 114 -3.70 10.82 15.37
N THR A 115 -2.63 10.32 14.75
CA THR A 115 -1.62 9.49 15.41
C THR A 115 -0.86 10.25 16.51
N PRO A 116 -0.88 9.80 17.77
CA PRO A 116 -0.25 10.48 18.90
C PRO A 116 1.28 10.35 18.83
N ALA A 117 1.97 11.48 18.63
CA ALA A 117 3.43 11.52 18.53
C ALA A 117 4.15 11.17 19.83
N ASN A 118 3.50 11.29 20.99
CA ASN A 118 4.06 10.86 22.27
C ASN A 118 4.11 9.33 22.44
N LEU A 119 3.45 8.57 21.56
CA LEU A 119 3.36 7.12 21.67
C LEU A 119 3.94 6.40 20.45
N ILE A 120 3.78 6.97 19.25
CA ILE A 120 4.20 6.38 17.98
C ILE A 120 5.34 7.21 17.39
N ASP A 121 6.49 6.57 17.21
CA ASP A 121 7.66 7.17 16.55
C ASP A 121 7.68 6.79 15.07
N LYS A 122 7.43 7.76 14.20
CA LYS A 122 7.43 7.55 12.75
C LYS A 122 8.77 7.07 12.19
N SER A 123 9.88 7.41 12.85
CA SER A 123 11.21 7.01 12.39
C SER A 123 11.51 5.51 12.56
N ALA A 124 10.64 4.77 13.24
CA ALA A 124 10.74 3.33 13.38
C ALA A 124 10.29 2.56 12.12
N PHE A 125 9.53 3.22 11.23
CA PHE A 125 8.93 2.59 10.06
C PHE A 125 9.71 2.86 8.80
N PHE A 126 9.59 1.97 7.81
CA PHE A 126 10.01 2.29 6.45
C PHE A 126 9.30 3.57 5.98
N PRO A 127 10.02 4.51 5.32
CA PRO A 127 9.41 5.78 4.87
C PRO A 127 8.19 5.57 3.96
N GLY A 128 8.25 4.59 3.04
CA GLY A 128 7.10 4.25 2.19
C GLY A 128 5.93 3.68 2.98
N ALA A 129 6.19 2.90 4.03
CA ALA A 129 5.14 2.39 4.91
C ALA A 129 4.47 3.53 5.68
N TRP A 130 5.26 4.44 6.27
CA TRP A 130 4.68 5.61 6.94
C TRP A 130 3.85 6.49 6.01
N GLY A 131 4.24 6.59 4.74
CA GLY A 131 3.49 7.33 3.72
C GLY A 131 2.07 6.81 3.50
N THR A 132 1.74 5.55 3.86
CA THR A 132 0.38 5.01 3.72
C THR A 132 -0.61 5.60 4.72
N VAL A 133 -0.13 6.06 5.87
CA VAL A 133 -0.98 6.64 6.93
C VAL A 133 -0.97 8.16 6.94
N GLU A 134 -0.16 8.81 6.11
CA GLU A 134 -0.03 10.28 6.10
C GLU A 134 -0.90 10.91 5.01
N VAL A 135 -1.87 11.75 5.42
CA VAL A 135 -2.77 12.50 4.54
C VAL A 135 -2.60 13.97 4.84
N GLU A 136 -2.22 14.77 3.85
CA GLU A 136 -2.01 16.23 4.00
C GLU A 136 -1.12 16.62 5.20
N GLY A 137 -0.07 15.82 5.45
CA GLY A 137 0.89 16.05 6.55
C GLY A 137 0.39 15.63 7.94
N THR A 138 -0.79 15.03 8.05
CA THR A 138 -1.32 14.44 9.27
C THR A 138 -1.33 12.93 9.16
N ALA A 139 -0.75 12.23 10.13
CA ALA A 139 -0.82 10.76 10.18
C ALA A 139 -2.09 10.30 10.91
N TYR A 140 -2.74 9.25 10.37
CA TYR A 140 -3.93 8.62 10.92
C TYR A 140 -3.72 7.12 11.06
N GLY A 141 -3.30 6.66 12.22
CA GLY A 141 -3.03 5.24 12.48
C GLY A 141 -1.56 4.86 12.44
N VAL A 142 -1.30 3.58 12.25
CA VAL A 142 0.03 2.99 12.09
C VAL A 142 0.04 2.01 10.93
N PRO A 143 1.10 1.95 10.11
CA PRO A 143 1.28 0.84 9.18
C PRO A 143 1.43 -0.45 9.99
N TRP A 144 0.52 -1.39 9.82
CA TRP A 144 0.54 -2.63 10.62
C TRP A 144 1.43 -3.69 9.99
N TYR A 145 1.17 -4.00 8.73
CA TYR A 145 2.05 -4.82 7.93
C TYR A 145 2.19 -4.23 6.53
N VAL A 146 3.29 -4.56 5.90
CA VAL A 146 3.59 -4.07 4.55
C VAL A 146 3.74 -5.21 3.57
N GLU A 147 3.58 -4.88 2.32
CA GLU A 147 3.96 -5.70 1.19
C GLU A 147 4.63 -4.85 0.13
N THR A 148 5.50 -5.46 -0.65
CA THR A 148 6.10 -4.84 -1.83
C THR A 148 6.24 -5.87 -2.93
N ARG A 149 6.59 -5.43 -4.12
CA ARG A 149 6.78 -6.32 -5.27
C ARG A 149 8.26 -6.50 -5.56
N ALA A 150 8.61 -7.73 -5.94
CA ALA A 150 9.95 -8.10 -6.41
C ALA A 150 9.82 -9.02 -7.63
N LEU A 151 10.91 -9.21 -8.34
CA LEU A 151 10.95 -10.09 -9.50
C LEU A 151 11.16 -11.55 -9.07
N TYR A 152 10.17 -12.39 -9.28
CA TYR A 152 10.29 -13.84 -9.21
C TYR A 152 10.73 -14.40 -10.56
N TYR A 153 11.68 -15.33 -10.55
CA TYR A 153 12.11 -15.98 -11.79
C TYR A 153 12.48 -17.45 -11.57
N ARG A 154 12.32 -18.24 -12.61
CA ARG A 154 12.75 -19.63 -12.64
C ARG A 154 14.27 -19.70 -12.76
N LYS A 155 14.92 -20.01 -11.64
CA LYS A 155 16.39 -20.11 -11.53
C LYS A 155 16.94 -21.18 -12.47
N ASP A 156 16.31 -22.36 -12.52
CA ASP A 156 16.69 -23.46 -13.38
C ASP A 156 16.61 -23.09 -14.88
N LEU A 157 15.61 -22.29 -15.28
CA LEU A 157 15.51 -21.81 -16.68
C LEU A 157 16.55 -20.71 -16.97
N ALA A 158 16.86 -19.85 -16.01
CA ALA A 158 17.89 -18.82 -16.14
C ALA A 158 19.29 -19.46 -16.27
N GLU A 159 19.59 -20.48 -15.47
CA GLU A 159 20.82 -21.26 -15.54
C GLU A 159 20.94 -21.94 -16.93
N LYS A 160 19.88 -22.59 -17.40
CA LYS A 160 19.83 -23.20 -18.73
C LYS A 160 20.04 -22.18 -19.86
N ALA A 161 19.49 -20.98 -19.69
CA ALA A 161 19.66 -19.88 -20.65
C ALA A 161 21.01 -19.16 -20.50
N SER A 162 21.80 -19.46 -19.46
CA SER A 162 23.06 -18.80 -19.11
C SER A 162 22.89 -17.29 -18.89
N VAL A 163 21.82 -16.89 -18.21
CA VAL A 163 21.53 -15.47 -17.89
C VAL A 163 21.39 -15.27 -16.37
N LYS A 164 21.70 -14.05 -15.91
CA LYS A 164 21.54 -13.60 -14.53
C LYS A 164 20.30 -12.75 -14.39
N PRO A 165 19.70 -12.61 -13.19
CA PRO A 165 18.58 -11.71 -12.96
C PRO A 165 18.95 -10.27 -13.37
N PRO A 166 18.01 -9.54 -13.96
CA PRO A 166 18.26 -8.22 -14.51
C PRO A 166 18.36 -7.14 -13.42
N ALA A 167 19.20 -6.15 -13.65
CA ALA A 167 19.33 -4.97 -12.80
C ALA A 167 18.64 -3.73 -13.39
N THR A 168 18.34 -3.72 -14.69
CA THR A 168 17.70 -2.59 -15.40
C THR A 168 16.54 -3.04 -16.30
N TRP A 169 15.76 -2.09 -16.79
CA TRP A 169 14.66 -2.37 -17.72
C TRP A 169 15.15 -3.03 -19.03
N GLU A 170 16.24 -2.54 -19.59
CA GLU A 170 16.83 -3.10 -20.82
C GLU A 170 17.29 -4.53 -20.61
N GLU A 171 17.92 -4.79 -19.46
CA GLU A 171 18.32 -6.14 -19.08
C GLU A 171 17.10 -7.03 -18.84
N THR A 172 15.99 -6.50 -18.31
CA THR A 172 14.76 -7.27 -18.08
C THR A 172 14.19 -7.83 -19.38
N THR A 173 14.08 -6.98 -20.42
CA THR A 173 13.59 -7.43 -21.72
C THR A 173 14.48 -8.54 -22.30
N SER A 174 15.79 -8.38 -22.22
CA SER A 174 16.77 -9.39 -22.66
C SER A 174 16.69 -10.69 -21.84
N PHE A 175 16.52 -10.57 -20.53
CA PHE A 175 16.42 -11.68 -19.60
C PHE A 175 15.16 -12.53 -19.86
N VAL A 176 13.98 -11.92 -19.89
CA VAL A 176 12.71 -12.64 -20.11
C VAL A 176 12.64 -13.24 -21.49
N LYS A 177 13.24 -12.58 -22.49
CA LYS A 177 13.42 -13.16 -23.83
C LYS A 177 14.29 -14.42 -23.79
N ALA A 178 15.40 -14.38 -23.06
CA ALA A 178 16.27 -15.54 -22.93
C ALA A 178 15.60 -16.71 -22.18
N LEU A 179 14.80 -16.43 -21.14
CA LEU A 179 14.00 -17.45 -20.46
C LEU A 179 13.05 -18.17 -21.42
N LYS A 180 12.44 -17.42 -22.35
CA LYS A 180 11.58 -17.99 -23.39
C LYS A 180 12.39 -18.77 -24.43
N GLU A 181 13.34 -18.14 -25.09
CA GLU A 181 14.00 -18.69 -26.28
C GLU A 181 15.05 -19.77 -25.97
N LYS A 182 15.75 -19.64 -24.84
CA LYS A 182 16.85 -20.53 -24.44
C LYS A 182 16.52 -21.36 -23.20
N GLY A 183 15.80 -20.77 -22.23
CA GLY A 183 15.34 -21.46 -21.03
C GLY A 183 14.28 -22.51 -21.32
N GLY A 184 13.42 -22.27 -22.30
CA GLY A 184 12.37 -23.19 -22.74
C GLY A 184 11.00 -22.87 -22.14
N ALA A 185 10.82 -21.68 -21.52
CA ALA A 185 9.50 -21.18 -21.14
C ALA A 185 8.64 -20.87 -22.37
N SER A 186 7.34 -21.03 -22.27
CA SER A 186 6.40 -20.60 -23.33
C SER A 186 6.26 -19.08 -23.38
N LEU A 187 6.30 -18.43 -22.20
CA LEU A 187 6.28 -17.00 -21.99
C LEU A 187 7.48 -16.58 -21.12
N GLY A 188 8.11 -15.47 -21.47
CA GLY A 188 9.23 -14.94 -20.70
C GLY A 188 8.77 -14.40 -19.35
N VAL A 189 7.61 -13.73 -19.31
CA VAL A 189 7.05 -13.10 -18.12
C VAL A 189 5.52 -13.26 -18.09
N GLU A 190 4.98 -13.43 -16.90
CA GLU A 190 3.58 -13.17 -16.60
C GLU A 190 3.41 -11.71 -16.25
N GLN A 191 2.47 -11.05 -16.90
CA GLN A 191 2.20 -9.63 -16.70
C GLN A 191 0.70 -9.45 -16.50
N ASN A 192 0.31 -8.90 -15.34
CA ASN A 192 -1.09 -8.61 -15.07
C ASN A 192 -1.56 -7.40 -15.88
N PHE A 193 -2.60 -7.53 -16.68
CA PHE A 193 -3.12 -6.46 -17.54
C PHE A 193 -4.58 -6.08 -17.24
N ARG A 194 -5.15 -6.64 -16.18
CA ARG A 194 -6.53 -6.40 -15.73
C ARG A 194 -6.55 -5.80 -14.34
N GLN A 195 -7.50 -6.24 -13.52
CA GLN A 195 -7.63 -5.78 -12.14
C GLN A 195 -6.28 -5.87 -11.40
N GLY A 196 -5.87 -4.76 -10.79
CA GLY A 196 -4.58 -4.64 -10.10
C GLY A 196 -3.39 -4.32 -11.02
N SER A 197 -3.57 -4.15 -12.34
CA SER A 197 -2.46 -3.84 -13.26
C SER A 197 -1.76 -2.52 -12.94
N TRP A 198 -2.43 -1.57 -12.30
CA TRP A 198 -1.82 -0.35 -11.81
C TRP A 198 -0.65 -0.62 -10.83
N GLN A 199 -0.67 -1.74 -10.09
CA GLN A 199 0.39 -2.12 -9.17
C GLN A 199 1.71 -2.46 -9.87
N GLU A 200 1.65 -2.83 -11.15
CA GLU A 200 2.82 -3.09 -11.98
C GLU A 200 3.22 -1.86 -12.81
N VAL A 201 2.27 -0.99 -13.12
CA VAL A 201 2.53 0.26 -13.88
C VAL A 201 3.15 1.34 -12.99
N LEU A 202 2.63 1.56 -11.77
CA LEU A 202 3.12 2.64 -10.90
C LEU A 202 4.60 2.56 -10.56
N PRO A 203 5.18 1.39 -10.20
CA PRO A 203 6.62 1.29 -10.02
C PRO A 203 7.41 1.78 -11.24
N LEU A 204 6.96 1.44 -12.44
CA LEU A 204 7.61 1.89 -13.66
C LEU A 204 7.51 3.40 -13.87
N VAL A 205 6.39 4.02 -13.50
CA VAL A 205 6.24 5.49 -13.54
C VAL A 205 7.26 6.16 -12.63
N TRP A 206 7.37 5.72 -11.40
CA TRP A 206 8.35 6.25 -10.43
C TRP A 206 9.79 5.98 -10.85
N GLN A 207 10.08 4.81 -11.40
CA GLN A 207 11.39 4.43 -11.95
C GLN A 207 11.77 5.26 -13.18
N ALA A 208 10.79 5.78 -13.92
CA ALA A 208 11.00 6.76 -14.98
C ALA A 208 11.18 8.20 -14.47
N GLY A 209 10.99 8.45 -13.17
CA GLY A 209 11.08 9.78 -12.54
C GLY A 209 9.76 10.56 -12.53
N GLY A 210 8.63 9.89 -12.84
CA GLY A 210 7.30 10.50 -12.84
C GLY A 210 6.64 10.50 -11.47
N GLU A 211 5.69 11.43 -11.32
CA GLU A 211 4.72 11.48 -10.22
C GLU A 211 3.31 11.39 -10.80
N ILE A 212 2.37 10.85 -10.02
CA ILE A 212 0.98 10.69 -10.48
C ILE A 212 0.04 11.77 -9.95
N VAL A 213 0.49 12.50 -8.93
CA VAL A 213 -0.24 13.64 -8.33
C VAL A 213 0.73 14.78 -8.09
N SER A 214 0.31 16.01 -8.35
CA SER A 214 1.04 17.24 -8.03
C SER A 214 0.07 18.26 -7.44
N GLY A 215 0.18 18.49 -6.12
CA GLY A 215 -0.80 19.29 -5.38
C GLY A 215 -2.19 18.61 -5.42
N ASP A 216 -3.18 19.35 -5.91
CA ASP A 216 -4.57 18.91 -6.04
C ASP A 216 -4.93 18.34 -7.42
N ARG A 217 -3.94 17.98 -8.26
CA ARG A 217 -4.15 17.54 -9.63
C ARG A 217 -3.47 16.23 -9.95
N TRP A 218 -4.12 15.41 -10.77
CA TRP A 218 -3.54 14.24 -11.40
C TRP A 218 -2.52 14.64 -12.47
N THR A 219 -1.41 13.90 -12.56
CA THR A 219 -0.32 14.09 -13.53
C THR A 219 -0.02 12.78 -14.26
N LEU A 220 -1.00 12.28 -15.01
CA LEU A 220 -1.00 10.95 -15.63
C LEU A 220 -0.73 10.98 -17.14
N ASP A 221 -0.70 12.17 -17.80
CA ASP A 221 -0.27 12.34 -19.19
C ASP A 221 1.09 13.04 -19.23
N THR A 222 2.13 12.28 -18.86
CA THR A 222 3.51 12.78 -18.80
C THR A 222 4.44 11.88 -19.62
N PRO A 223 5.60 12.40 -20.05
CA PRO A 223 6.60 11.58 -20.73
C PRO A 223 7.06 10.37 -19.92
N GLU A 224 7.07 10.49 -18.57
CA GLU A 224 7.42 9.43 -17.64
C GLU A 224 6.38 8.31 -17.65
N MET A 225 5.09 8.66 -17.59
CA MET A 225 3.99 7.71 -17.71
C MET A 225 4.03 6.97 -19.05
N VAL A 226 4.23 7.71 -20.14
CA VAL A 226 4.35 7.11 -21.49
C VAL A 226 5.53 6.15 -21.56
N ARG A 227 6.70 6.51 -20.99
CA ARG A 227 7.86 5.58 -20.93
C ARG A 227 7.54 4.32 -20.13
N ALA A 228 6.88 4.45 -18.99
CA ALA A 228 6.46 3.34 -18.15
C ALA A 228 5.50 2.41 -18.91
N LEU A 229 4.48 2.97 -19.55
CA LEU A 229 3.50 2.21 -20.34
C LEU A 229 4.15 1.52 -21.56
N LYS A 230 5.12 2.15 -22.21
CA LYS A 230 5.89 1.50 -23.29
C LYS A 230 6.72 0.33 -22.79
N GLN A 231 7.41 0.49 -21.65
CA GLN A 231 8.15 -0.61 -21.05
C GLN A 231 7.22 -1.78 -20.70
N TYR A 232 6.09 -1.48 -20.05
CA TYR A 232 5.08 -2.45 -19.69
C TYR A 232 4.47 -3.13 -20.94
N GLY A 233 4.02 -2.35 -21.93
CA GLY A 233 3.39 -2.83 -23.17
C GLY A 233 4.32 -3.66 -24.03
N SER A 234 5.63 -3.35 -24.00
CA SER A 234 6.64 -4.03 -24.81
C SER A 234 6.68 -5.56 -24.62
N PHE A 235 6.32 -6.05 -23.44
CA PHE A 235 6.28 -7.48 -23.19
C PHE A 235 5.15 -8.18 -23.98
N PHE A 236 4.01 -7.53 -24.15
CA PHE A 236 2.90 -8.03 -24.98
C PHE A 236 3.22 -7.91 -26.47
N GLU A 237 3.70 -6.75 -26.91
CA GLU A 237 4.05 -6.47 -28.30
C GLU A 237 5.11 -7.42 -28.85
N ASN A 238 6.08 -7.81 -28.02
CA ASN A 238 7.14 -8.74 -28.40
C ASN A 238 6.77 -10.22 -28.12
N GLY A 239 5.54 -10.50 -27.73
CA GLY A 239 5.08 -11.84 -27.40
C GLY A 239 5.82 -12.47 -26.22
N LEU A 240 6.38 -11.68 -25.32
CA LEU A 240 7.06 -12.15 -24.10
C LEU A 240 6.06 -12.39 -22.96
N ALA A 241 4.95 -11.66 -22.94
CA ALA A 241 3.75 -11.88 -22.16
C ALA A 241 2.56 -12.23 -23.08
N SER A 242 1.45 -12.68 -22.50
CA SER A 242 0.25 -13.04 -23.27
C SER A 242 -1.03 -12.55 -22.59
N THR A 243 -1.97 -12.07 -23.40
CA THR A 243 -3.34 -11.74 -22.97
C THR A 243 -4.30 -12.95 -23.05
N ASP A 244 -3.85 -14.07 -23.60
CA ASP A 244 -4.67 -15.26 -23.86
C ASP A 244 -4.58 -16.32 -22.75
N GLN A 245 -3.96 -16.02 -21.63
CA GLN A 245 -3.86 -16.97 -20.53
C GLN A 245 -5.24 -17.21 -19.89
N PRO A 246 -5.62 -18.48 -19.65
CA PRO A 246 -6.83 -18.78 -18.93
C PRO A 246 -6.81 -18.19 -17.51
N THR A 247 -7.92 -17.63 -17.08
CA THR A 247 -8.09 -17.16 -15.70
C THR A 247 -7.78 -18.30 -14.72
N GLY A 248 -6.94 -18.02 -13.71
CA GLY A 248 -6.51 -19.01 -12.71
C GLY A 248 -5.42 -19.98 -13.19
N ALA A 249 -4.87 -19.81 -14.39
CA ALA A 249 -3.75 -20.64 -14.85
C ALA A 249 -2.46 -20.37 -14.07
N PHE A 250 -2.24 -19.14 -13.66
CA PHE A 250 -1.17 -18.73 -12.76
C PHE A 250 -1.59 -19.00 -11.28
N PRO A 251 -0.71 -19.50 -10.38
CA PRO A 251 0.74 -19.69 -10.54
C PRO A 251 1.17 -21.04 -11.14
N GLN A 252 0.27 -21.95 -11.46
CA GLN A 252 0.60 -23.29 -11.96
C GLN A 252 1.44 -23.27 -13.27
N THR A 253 1.25 -22.25 -14.11
CA THR A 253 2.07 -22.06 -15.32
C THR A 253 3.53 -21.78 -15.00
N PHE A 254 3.81 -21.04 -13.93
CA PHE A 254 5.16 -20.84 -13.43
C PHE A 254 5.76 -22.10 -12.82
N VAL A 255 5.01 -22.80 -11.97
CA VAL A 255 5.45 -24.09 -11.37
C VAL A 255 5.84 -25.10 -12.46
N LYS A 256 5.09 -25.17 -13.56
CA LYS A 256 5.37 -26.07 -14.70
C LYS A 256 6.45 -25.55 -15.65
N GLY A 257 7.08 -24.40 -15.37
CA GLY A 257 8.11 -23.79 -16.23
C GLY A 257 7.60 -23.24 -17.56
N LYS A 258 6.30 -23.03 -17.71
CA LYS A 258 5.71 -22.40 -18.89
C LYS A 258 5.87 -20.88 -18.87
N VAL A 259 5.94 -20.28 -17.70
CA VAL A 259 6.23 -18.88 -17.46
C VAL A 259 7.60 -18.78 -16.79
N GLY A 260 8.47 -17.90 -17.27
CA GLY A 260 9.85 -17.76 -16.80
C GLY A 260 10.00 -16.83 -15.61
N ALA A 261 9.21 -15.75 -15.55
CA ALA A 261 9.29 -14.71 -14.51
C ALA A 261 7.93 -14.06 -14.27
N PHE A 262 7.79 -13.35 -13.15
CA PHE A 262 6.63 -12.49 -12.82
C PHE A 262 6.98 -11.55 -11.67
N TYR A 263 6.17 -10.51 -11.45
CA TYR A 263 6.29 -9.62 -10.29
C TYR A 263 5.23 -9.94 -9.25
N SER A 264 5.60 -10.10 -7.99
CA SER A 264 4.64 -10.33 -6.91
C SER A 264 5.23 -10.05 -5.53
N GLY A 265 4.41 -10.24 -4.50
CA GLY A 265 4.77 -10.07 -3.10
C GLY A 265 5.23 -11.37 -2.40
N PRO A 266 5.60 -11.27 -1.11
CA PRO A 266 6.23 -12.36 -0.35
C PRO A 266 5.34 -13.59 -0.14
N TRP A 267 4.02 -13.44 -0.16
CA TRP A 267 3.08 -14.56 -0.02
C TRP A 267 3.23 -15.64 -1.08
N MET A 268 3.82 -15.28 -2.23
CA MET A 268 4.04 -16.25 -3.32
C MET A 268 5.07 -17.32 -2.97
N ILE A 269 6.02 -17.05 -2.06
CA ILE A 269 7.08 -18.01 -1.69
C ILE A 269 6.45 -19.31 -1.20
N ALA A 270 5.68 -19.24 -0.12
CA ALA A 270 5.03 -20.43 0.46
C ALA A 270 4.01 -21.07 -0.48
N GLY A 271 3.26 -20.26 -1.24
CA GLY A 271 2.30 -20.75 -2.24
C GLY A 271 2.97 -21.56 -3.33
N LEU A 272 4.08 -21.07 -3.88
CA LEU A 272 4.85 -21.74 -4.93
C LEU A 272 5.49 -23.04 -4.43
N GLU A 273 6.05 -23.05 -3.22
CA GLU A 273 6.63 -24.25 -2.62
C GLU A 273 5.57 -25.34 -2.40
N LYS A 274 4.40 -24.94 -1.88
CA LYS A 274 3.27 -25.85 -1.70
C LYS A 274 2.80 -26.45 -3.04
N ASP A 275 2.64 -25.63 -4.06
CA ASP A 275 2.12 -26.02 -5.36
C ASP A 275 3.12 -26.82 -6.19
N GLY A 276 4.41 -26.51 -6.03
CA GLY A 276 5.50 -27.15 -6.74
C GLY A 276 6.02 -28.44 -6.07
N GLY A 277 5.69 -28.63 -4.79
CA GLY A 277 6.12 -29.78 -3.99
C GLY A 277 7.58 -29.73 -3.56
N GLU A 278 8.04 -30.86 -3.02
CA GLU A 278 9.40 -30.98 -2.45
C GLU A 278 10.50 -30.56 -3.45
N GLY A 279 11.44 -29.74 -2.99
CA GLY A 279 12.57 -29.24 -3.78
C GLY A 279 12.22 -28.13 -4.77
N PHE A 280 10.96 -27.69 -4.87
CA PHE A 280 10.63 -26.62 -5.79
C PHE A 280 11.19 -25.26 -5.36
N GLY A 281 11.39 -25.02 -4.06
CA GLY A 281 12.00 -23.80 -3.54
C GLY A 281 13.39 -23.50 -4.12
N GLU A 282 14.12 -24.53 -4.55
CA GLU A 282 15.44 -24.38 -5.20
C GLU A 282 15.35 -24.00 -6.69
N LYS A 283 14.17 -24.16 -7.33
CA LYS A 283 13.97 -23.92 -8.77
C LYS A 283 13.61 -22.47 -9.10
N PHE A 284 13.31 -21.65 -8.11
CA PHE A 284 13.03 -20.25 -8.32
C PHE A 284 13.83 -19.37 -7.35
N ALA A 285 13.97 -18.12 -7.70
CA ALA A 285 14.56 -17.10 -6.85
C ALA A 285 13.79 -15.80 -6.95
N VAL A 286 14.08 -14.89 -6.02
CA VAL A 286 13.55 -13.53 -5.97
C VAL A 286 14.70 -12.55 -6.17
N ALA A 287 14.50 -11.53 -6.98
CA ALA A 287 15.47 -10.45 -7.20
C ALA A 287 14.78 -9.09 -6.97
N PRO A 288 15.53 -8.04 -6.61
CA PRO A 288 14.99 -6.69 -6.54
C PRO A 288 14.31 -6.27 -7.83
N TYR A 289 13.42 -5.30 -7.76
CA TYR A 289 12.81 -4.71 -8.94
C TYR A 289 13.89 -4.06 -9.82
N PRO A 290 13.95 -4.36 -11.12
CA PRO A 290 14.93 -3.76 -12.03
C PRO A 290 14.76 -2.24 -12.11
N LYS A 291 15.87 -1.50 -12.17
CA LYS A 291 15.88 -0.05 -12.11
C LYS A 291 15.56 0.57 -13.48
N GLY A 292 14.77 1.63 -13.46
CA GLY A 292 14.65 2.59 -14.56
C GLY A 292 15.66 3.73 -14.41
N SER A 293 15.44 4.82 -15.15
CA SER A 293 16.35 5.98 -15.19
C SER A 293 16.43 6.76 -13.87
N ALA A 294 15.42 6.65 -13.00
CA ALA A 294 15.36 7.36 -11.72
C ALA A 294 15.45 6.42 -10.49
N GLY A 295 15.94 5.19 -10.66
CA GLY A 295 16.07 4.23 -9.58
C GLY A 295 15.20 2.99 -9.74
N GLY A 296 15.05 2.23 -8.65
CA GLY A 296 14.28 0.99 -8.63
C GLY A 296 13.15 0.96 -7.60
N PRO A 297 12.42 2.06 -7.36
CA PRO A 297 11.35 2.01 -6.38
C PRO A 297 10.27 1.01 -6.78
N SER A 298 9.81 0.27 -5.79
CA SER A 298 8.64 -0.59 -5.90
C SER A 298 7.45 0.04 -5.18
N LEU A 299 6.29 -0.58 -5.30
CA LEU A 299 5.08 -0.23 -4.57
C LEU A 299 5.18 -0.70 -3.12
N VAL A 300 4.76 0.13 -2.18
CA VAL A 300 4.37 -0.31 -0.85
C VAL A 300 2.84 -0.45 -0.82
N GLY A 301 2.38 -1.60 -0.41
CA GLY A 301 1.01 -1.92 -0.05
C GLY A 301 0.95 -2.51 1.35
N GLY A 302 -0.15 -3.14 1.68
CA GLY A 302 -0.39 -3.75 2.98
C GLY A 302 -1.61 -3.15 3.67
N SER A 303 -1.57 -3.06 4.98
CA SER A 303 -2.70 -2.56 5.76
C SER A 303 -2.27 -1.73 6.96
N ASP A 304 -3.10 -0.77 7.24
CA ASP A 304 -2.94 0.15 8.36
C ASP A 304 -3.94 -0.15 9.46
N MET A 305 -3.58 0.15 10.70
CA MET A 305 -4.51 0.11 11.84
C MET A 305 -4.80 1.54 12.27
N VAL A 306 -6.06 1.89 12.34
CA VAL A 306 -6.52 3.23 12.71
C VAL A 306 -7.41 3.20 13.95
N VAL A 307 -7.41 4.29 14.71
CA VAL A 307 -8.31 4.52 15.83
C VAL A 307 -9.38 5.52 15.39
N PHE A 308 -10.64 5.28 15.72
CA PHE A 308 -11.72 6.23 15.49
C PHE A 308 -11.74 7.31 16.57
N LYS A 309 -12.10 8.56 16.21
CA LYS A 309 -12.22 9.68 17.19
C LYS A 309 -13.20 9.38 18.32
N ASP A 310 -14.29 8.67 17.97
CA ASP A 310 -15.34 8.31 18.91
C ASP A 310 -15.08 6.97 19.62
N ALA A 311 -13.84 6.46 19.57
CA ALA A 311 -13.43 5.26 20.28
C ALA A 311 -13.74 5.39 21.78
N LYS A 312 -14.47 4.42 22.32
CA LYS A 312 -14.87 4.41 23.72
C LYS A 312 -13.69 4.29 24.68
N ASN A 313 -12.63 3.62 24.22
CA ASN A 313 -11.41 3.42 24.98
C ASN A 313 -10.17 3.82 24.13
N ARG A 314 -10.15 5.07 23.68
CA ARG A 314 -9.15 5.64 22.78
C ARG A 314 -7.71 5.33 23.19
N ASP A 315 -7.36 5.62 24.46
CA ASP A 315 -5.97 5.49 24.92
C ASP A 315 -5.54 4.01 24.98
N ALA A 316 -6.43 3.11 25.36
CA ALA A 316 -6.14 1.67 25.28
C ALA A 316 -6.04 1.17 23.84
N ALA A 317 -6.85 1.70 22.92
CA ALA A 317 -6.77 1.41 21.49
C ALA A 317 -5.39 1.81 20.93
N TRP A 318 -4.90 3.01 21.21
CA TRP A 318 -3.57 3.45 20.78
C TRP A 318 -2.43 2.61 21.42
N LYS A 319 -2.56 2.21 22.68
CA LYS A 319 -1.60 1.30 23.33
C LYS A 319 -1.59 -0.08 22.68
N PHE A 320 -2.75 -0.56 22.24
CA PHE A 320 -2.84 -1.79 21.46
C PHE A 320 -2.12 -1.64 20.09
N LEU A 321 -2.34 -0.53 19.39
CA LEU A 321 -1.63 -0.25 18.14
C LEU A 321 -0.12 -0.15 18.37
N ARG A 322 0.33 0.54 19.44
CA ARG A 322 1.75 0.62 19.80
C ARG A 322 2.37 -0.76 20.04
N TRP A 323 1.60 -1.67 20.66
CA TRP A 323 2.04 -3.05 20.87
C TRP A 323 2.11 -3.82 19.55
N LEU A 324 1.16 -3.66 18.65
CA LEU A 324 1.15 -4.31 17.33
C LEU A 324 2.35 -3.92 16.46
N VAL A 325 2.93 -2.75 16.68
CA VAL A 325 4.10 -2.25 15.94
C VAL A 325 5.40 -2.37 16.74
N ASP A 326 5.41 -3.10 17.84
CA ASP A 326 6.65 -3.48 18.51
C ASP A 326 7.45 -4.43 17.62
N PRO A 327 8.78 -4.24 17.44
CA PRO A 327 9.58 -5.05 16.53
C PRO A 327 9.48 -6.55 16.78
N LYS A 328 9.48 -6.98 18.05
CA LYS A 328 9.35 -8.41 18.39
C LYS A 328 7.95 -8.93 18.07
N VAL A 329 6.92 -8.14 18.36
CA VAL A 329 5.52 -8.50 18.08
C VAL A 329 5.31 -8.63 16.56
N GLN A 330 5.89 -7.75 15.76
CA GLN A 330 5.82 -7.84 14.30
C GLN A 330 6.55 -9.07 13.74
N ALA A 331 7.72 -9.43 14.30
CA ALA A 331 8.40 -10.65 13.91
C ALA A 331 7.58 -11.91 14.27
N ASP A 332 6.97 -11.94 15.46
CA ASP A 332 6.07 -13.02 15.87
C ASP A 332 4.80 -13.07 14.99
N TRP A 333 4.29 -11.91 14.57
CA TRP A 333 3.17 -11.82 13.63
C TRP A 333 3.52 -12.38 12.25
N TYR A 334 4.71 -12.04 11.75
CA TYR A 334 5.22 -12.61 10.50
C TYR A 334 5.25 -14.15 10.54
N THR A 335 5.76 -14.74 11.62
CA THR A 335 5.78 -16.22 11.74
C THR A 335 4.39 -16.84 11.80
N LYS A 336 3.36 -16.06 12.19
CA LYS A 336 1.97 -16.52 12.30
C LYS A 336 1.21 -16.48 10.99
N VAL A 337 1.37 -15.42 10.20
CA VAL A 337 0.53 -15.13 9.02
C VAL A 337 1.33 -14.73 7.78
N ASN A 338 2.66 -14.73 7.83
CA ASN A 338 3.58 -14.28 6.75
C ASN A 338 3.37 -12.81 6.31
N ALA A 339 2.78 -11.97 7.17
CA ALA A 339 2.67 -10.54 6.93
C ALA A 339 3.97 -9.84 7.27
N LEU A 340 4.59 -9.14 6.31
CA LEU A 340 5.90 -8.52 6.50
C LEU A 340 5.83 -7.33 7.46
N PRO A 341 6.83 -7.19 8.36
CA PRO A 341 6.89 -6.06 9.28
C PRO A 341 6.99 -4.70 8.60
N SER A 342 6.23 -3.74 9.10
CA SER A 342 6.32 -2.32 8.71
C SER A 342 7.43 -1.57 9.44
N VAL A 343 7.94 -2.13 10.54
CA VAL A 343 8.98 -1.56 11.40
C VAL A 343 10.35 -2.12 11.02
N GLU A 344 11.32 -1.25 10.72
CA GLU A 344 12.64 -1.64 10.23
C GLU A 344 13.41 -2.55 11.21
N ALA A 345 13.31 -2.28 12.51
CA ALA A 345 14.02 -3.06 13.53
C ALA A 345 13.55 -4.52 13.60
N ALA A 346 12.33 -4.85 13.21
CA ALA A 346 11.82 -6.22 13.17
C ALA A 346 12.58 -7.12 12.17
N TRP A 347 13.14 -6.52 11.12
CA TRP A 347 13.89 -7.24 10.08
C TRP A 347 15.25 -7.78 10.53
N GLN A 348 15.65 -7.51 11.77
CA GLN A 348 16.82 -8.14 12.39
C GLN A 348 16.47 -9.51 13.00
N ASP A 349 15.18 -9.86 13.10
CA ASP A 349 14.77 -11.16 13.67
C ASP A 349 15.16 -12.31 12.73
N PRO A 350 15.74 -13.41 13.26
CA PRO A 350 16.12 -14.58 12.48
C PRO A 350 14.99 -15.17 11.62
N ALA A 351 13.75 -15.04 12.03
CA ALA A 351 12.61 -15.53 11.24
C ALA A 351 12.48 -14.84 9.87
N LEU A 352 12.93 -13.60 9.75
CA LEU A 352 12.90 -12.82 8.52
C LEU A 352 14.19 -12.92 7.69
N THR A 353 15.30 -13.28 8.33
CA THR A 353 16.62 -13.36 7.68
C THR A 353 17.02 -14.77 7.25
N ALA A 354 16.29 -15.79 7.68
CA ALA A 354 16.58 -17.19 7.37
C ALA A 354 16.37 -17.56 5.89
N ASP A 355 15.47 -16.88 5.19
CA ASP A 355 15.20 -17.07 3.76
C ASP A 355 15.72 -15.86 2.97
N GLU A 356 16.75 -16.08 2.13
CA GLU A 356 17.32 -15.03 1.29
C GLU A 356 16.26 -14.36 0.37
N ARG A 357 15.23 -15.09 -0.03
CA ARG A 357 14.14 -14.56 -0.86
C ARG A 357 13.29 -13.53 -0.08
N VAL A 358 13.11 -13.73 1.22
CA VAL A 358 12.42 -12.78 2.11
C VAL A 358 13.27 -11.54 2.33
N THR A 359 14.58 -11.68 2.47
CA THR A 359 15.49 -10.53 2.67
C THR A 359 15.46 -9.56 1.48
N VAL A 360 15.22 -10.05 0.26
CA VAL A 360 15.06 -9.20 -0.93
C VAL A 360 13.90 -8.20 -0.75
N PHE A 361 12.80 -8.62 -0.14
CA PHE A 361 11.68 -7.70 0.13
C PHE A 361 12.04 -6.64 1.17
N GLY A 362 12.82 -7.01 2.20
CA GLY A 362 13.33 -6.05 3.19
C GLY A 362 14.21 -4.97 2.55
N GLU A 363 15.08 -5.35 1.64
CA GLU A 363 15.88 -4.38 0.88
C GLU A 363 15.04 -3.55 -0.08
N GLN A 364 14.05 -4.15 -0.74
CA GLN A 364 13.15 -3.43 -1.65
C GLN A 364 12.26 -2.41 -0.92
N LEU A 365 11.87 -2.69 0.32
CA LEU A 365 11.07 -1.76 1.14
C LEU A 365 11.80 -0.45 1.46
N LYS A 366 13.14 -0.45 1.47
CA LYS A 366 13.94 0.77 1.65
C LYS A 366 13.77 1.77 0.51
N ASP A 367 13.44 1.27 -0.69
CA ASP A 367 13.16 2.05 -1.90
C ASP A 367 11.75 1.72 -2.42
N ALA A 368 10.75 1.69 -1.53
CA ALA A 368 9.36 1.48 -1.88
C ALA A 368 8.55 2.76 -1.63
N ARG A 369 7.54 2.99 -2.46
CA ARG A 369 6.72 4.20 -2.42
C ARG A 369 5.25 3.86 -2.19
N ALA A 370 4.61 4.62 -1.31
CA ALA A 370 3.17 4.55 -1.14
C ALA A 370 2.44 5.13 -2.36
N VAL A 371 1.27 4.60 -2.63
CA VAL A 371 0.31 5.29 -3.49
C VAL A 371 -0.11 6.58 -2.78
N PRO A 372 -0.22 7.72 -3.48
CA PRO A 372 -0.70 8.95 -2.88
C PRO A 372 -2.06 8.74 -2.18
N ALA A 373 -2.13 9.15 -0.92
CA ALA A 373 -3.34 8.99 -0.10
C ALA A 373 -4.39 10.07 -0.44
N VAL A 374 -4.86 10.08 -1.69
CA VAL A 374 -5.93 10.96 -2.15
C VAL A 374 -7.28 10.26 -2.14
N PRO A 375 -8.39 10.96 -1.78
CA PRO A 375 -9.70 10.33 -1.58
C PRO A 375 -10.25 9.56 -2.78
N THR A 376 -9.88 9.93 -3.99
CA THR A 376 -10.42 9.35 -5.23
C THR A 376 -9.51 8.32 -5.89
N TRP A 377 -8.43 7.91 -5.21
CA TRP A 377 -7.46 6.97 -5.78
C TRP A 377 -8.11 5.71 -6.35
N GLU A 378 -8.96 5.05 -5.59
CA GLU A 378 -9.59 3.79 -6.03
C GLU A 378 -10.40 3.94 -7.33
N GLN A 379 -10.99 5.11 -7.55
CA GLN A 379 -11.73 5.41 -8.79
C GLN A 379 -10.76 5.56 -9.97
N VAL A 380 -9.65 6.28 -9.77
CA VAL A 380 -8.63 6.48 -10.81
C VAL A 380 -7.86 5.20 -11.09
N ALA A 381 -7.60 4.36 -10.08
CA ALA A 381 -7.00 3.05 -10.26
C ALA A 381 -7.83 2.16 -11.21
N LYS A 382 -9.16 2.16 -11.07
CA LYS A 382 -10.07 1.43 -11.98
C LYS A 382 -10.03 1.98 -13.41
N VAL A 383 -9.92 3.29 -13.56
CA VAL A 383 -9.73 3.91 -14.90
C VAL A 383 -8.40 3.45 -15.50
N MET A 384 -7.32 3.47 -14.72
CA MET A 384 -6.00 3.03 -15.18
C MET A 384 -6.03 1.55 -15.62
N GLU A 385 -6.66 0.66 -14.83
CA GLU A 385 -6.83 -0.75 -15.18
C GLU A 385 -7.54 -0.93 -16.52
N ALA A 386 -8.65 -0.23 -16.72
CA ALA A 386 -9.44 -0.33 -17.95
C ALA A 386 -8.68 0.17 -19.19
N GLU A 387 -7.90 1.23 -19.06
CA GLU A 387 -7.12 1.76 -20.19
C GLU A 387 -5.84 0.92 -20.44
N VAL A 388 -5.19 0.42 -19.38
CA VAL A 388 -4.05 -0.52 -19.50
C VAL A 388 -4.47 -1.83 -20.16
N GLU A 389 -5.66 -2.37 -19.84
CA GLU A 389 -6.18 -3.56 -20.53
C GLU A 389 -6.33 -3.33 -22.04
N LYS A 390 -6.88 -2.17 -22.45
CA LYS A 390 -7.01 -1.85 -23.87
C LYS A 390 -5.66 -1.77 -24.58
N MET A 391 -4.64 -1.21 -23.92
CA MET A 391 -3.29 -1.14 -24.44
C MET A 391 -2.67 -2.54 -24.59
N ALA A 392 -2.77 -3.38 -23.54
CA ALA A 392 -2.26 -4.75 -23.59
C ALA A 392 -2.91 -5.59 -24.70
N LEU A 393 -4.20 -5.33 -24.99
CA LEU A 393 -4.94 -5.93 -26.11
C LEU A 393 -4.61 -5.30 -27.49
N GLY A 394 -3.67 -4.35 -27.57
CA GLY A 394 -3.31 -3.69 -28.82
C GLY A 394 -4.35 -2.74 -29.41
N LYS A 395 -5.32 -2.29 -28.59
CA LYS A 395 -6.43 -1.42 -29.02
C LYS A 395 -6.08 0.07 -28.98
N GLN A 396 -5.00 0.45 -28.30
CA GLN A 396 -4.51 1.82 -28.18
C GLN A 396 -3.02 1.84 -27.86
N THR A 397 -2.37 2.99 -28.11
CA THR A 397 -0.96 3.20 -27.81
C THR A 397 -0.72 3.58 -26.35
N ALA A 398 0.55 3.61 -25.92
CA ALA A 398 0.94 4.09 -24.60
C ALA A 398 0.56 5.58 -24.39
N GLU A 399 0.75 6.41 -25.45
CA GLU A 399 0.40 7.82 -25.44
C GLU A 399 -1.11 8.04 -25.31
N GLU A 400 -1.91 7.26 -26.06
CA GLU A 400 -3.38 7.31 -25.95
C GLU A 400 -3.84 6.83 -24.58
N THR A 401 -3.20 5.81 -24.01
CA THR A 401 -3.52 5.30 -22.67
C THR A 401 -3.28 6.39 -21.62
N ALA A 402 -2.08 7.00 -21.59
CA ALA A 402 -1.76 8.07 -20.65
C ALA A 402 -2.76 9.23 -20.72
N ARG A 403 -3.02 9.72 -21.95
CA ARG A 403 -3.97 10.80 -22.17
C ARG A 403 -5.37 10.46 -21.70
N ARG A 404 -5.89 9.26 -22.01
CA ARG A 404 -7.25 8.83 -21.61
C ARG A 404 -7.38 8.64 -20.10
N VAL A 405 -6.34 8.14 -19.44
CA VAL A 405 -6.32 8.05 -17.97
C VAL A 405 -6.35 9.45 -17.37
N GLN A 406 -5.56 10.40 -17.89
CA GLN A 406 -5.55 11.78 -17.42
C GLN A 406 -6.92 12.47 -17.57
N GLU A 407 -7.53 12.40 -18.76
CA GLU A 407 -8.84 13.02 -19.04
C GLU A 407 -9.94 12.52 -18.08
N GLN A 408 -9.95 11.22 -17.80
CA GLN A 408 -10.94 10.65 -16.88
C GLN A 408 -10.60 10.98 -15.42
N ALA A 409 -9.34 10.94 -15.04
CA ALA A 409 -8.87 11.31 -13.70
C ALA A 409 -9.16 12.79 -13.38
N GLU A 410 -8.99 13.70 -14.35
CA GLU A 410 -9.38 15.12 -14.19
C GLU A 410 -10.87 15.29 -13.94
N THR A 411 -11.72 14.50 -14.61
CA THR A 411 -13.17 14.50 -14.39
C THR A 411 -13.53 14.04 -12.98
N ILE A 412 -12.79 13.07 -12.44
CA ILE A 412 -12.97 12.56 -11.08
C ILE A 412 -12.44 13.59 -10.06
N GLY A 413 -11.30 14.23 -10.36
CA GLY A 413 -10.54 15.07 -9.43
C GLY A 413 -9.80 14.25 -8.38
N THR A 414 -8.95 14.88 -7.56
CA THR A 414 -8.24 14.21 -6.45
C THR A 414 -9.11 14.09 -5.19
N GLY A 415 -10.14 14.91 -5.07
CA GLY A 415 -10.98 14.95 -3.87
C GLY A 415 -10.37 15.72 -2.70
N VAL A 416 -9.21 16.39 -2.89
CA VAL A 416 -8.55 17.28 -1.89
C VAL A 416 -9.03 18.70 -2.04
#